data_fa8b277903998ccb4aad56b3b6d8526a
#
_entry.id   fa8b277903998ccb4aad56b3b6d8526a
#
_cell.length_a   1.000
_cell.length_b   1.000
_cell.length_c   1.000
_cell.angle_alpha   90.00
_cell.angle_beta   90.00
_cell.angle_gamma   90.00
#
_symmetry.space_group_name_H-M   'P 1'
#
loop_
_entity.id
_entity.type
_entity.pdbx_description
1 polymer ?
#
loop_
_entity_poly.entity_id
_entity_poly.type
_entity_poly.pdbx_seq_one_letter_code
_entity_poly.pdbx_strand_id
1 'polypeptide(L)'
;MGGEPKLCLNIMAVPESMPKEAVHQLLRGGYDKVYEAGALITGGHSILDDEPKYGLAVTGFVHPDRVLTNSGARTGDVLLLTKPIGIGVLTTAQKAEMLSAEGRALAEELMTTLNKSARDAMVKYRVHACTDVTGFGLLGHSYEMAQGSDVELELEVDAIHLIPEALEFANMGLLPAGMYRNRAFAEAGVDAGETALCRQDLLYDPQTAGGLLMAVDPADAEALYRELQGCVPSAQRIGVVKAYRGGKRIFLR
;
A
#
# COMPACT_ATOMS: atom_id res chain seq x y z
N MET A 1 -2.19 -4.38 -10.03
CA MET A 1 -2.23 -4.04 -11.46
C MET A 1 -2.42 -5.30 -12.34
N GLY A 2 -2.64 -6.50 -11.77
CA GLY A 2 -2.93 -7.76 -12.47
C GLY A 2 -1.72 -8.54 -12.98
N GLY A 3 -0.52 -7.96 -12.99
CA GLY A 3 0.69 -8.59 -13.48
C GLY A 3 1.20 -9.76 -12.63
N GLU A 4 1.99 -10.65 -13.24
CA GLU A 4 2.70 -11.74 -12.57
C GLU A 4 4.20 -11.52 -12.67
N PRO A 5 4.95 -11.45 -11.54
CA PRO A 5 6.40 -11.38 -11.58
C PRO A 5 6.97 -12.70 -12.13
N LYS A 6 8.05 -12.62 -12.91
CA LYS A 6 8.71 -13.79 -13.48
C LYS A 6 10.21 -13.81 -13.20
N LEU A 7 10.89 -12.69 -13.35
CA LEU A 7 12.33 -12.56 -13.18
C LEU A 7 12.65 -11.37 -12.27
N CYS A 8 13.67 -11.54 -11.44
CA CYS A 8 14.20 -10.50 -10.60
C CYS A 8 15.72 -10.39 -10.72
N LEU A 9 16.22 -9.16 -10.64
CA LEU A 9 17.64 -8.88 -10.46
C LEU A 9 17.85 -8.23 -9.09
N ASN A 10 18.81 -8.72 -8.30
CA ASN A 10 19.23 -8.09 -7.07
C ASN A 10 19.99 -6.80 -7.36
N ILE A 11 19.67 -5.74 -6.65
CA ILE A 11 20.43 -4.49 -6.60
C ILE A 11 20.84 -4.29 -5.17
N MET A 12 22.15 -4.27 -4.92
CA MET A 12 22.69 -4.20 -3.56
C MET A 12 23.84 -3.21 -3.48
N ALA A 13 23.79 -2.34 -2.50
CA ALA A 13 24.90 -1.49 -2.08
C ALA A 13 25.16 -1.74 -0.59
N VAL A 14 26.39 -2.02 -0.21
CA VAL A 14 26.73 -2.35 1.18
C VAL A 14 28.09 -1.76 1.56
N PRO A 15 28.28 -1.38 2.85
CA PRO A 15 29.59 -1.00 3.36
C PRO A 15 30.58 -2.16 3.29
N GLU A 16 31.85 -1.86 3.00
CA GLU A 16 32.92 -2.87 3.02
C GLU A 16 33.04 -3.57 4.38
N SER A 17 32.73 -2.83 5.46
CA SER A 17 32.75 -3.33 6.83
C SER A 17 31.56 -4.23 7.19
N MET A 18 30.54 -4.37 6.32
CA MET A 18 29.36 -5.15 6.63
C MET A 18 29.70 -6.64 6.78
N PRO A 19 29.30 -7.31 7.89
CA PRO A 19 29.59 -8.72 8.10
C PRO A 19 29.00 -9.57 6.97
N LYS A 20 29.76 -10.52 6.43
CA LYS A 20 29.31 -11.42 5.34
C LYS A 20 28.02 -12.16 5.69
N GLU A 21 27.85 -12.52 6.96
CA GLU A 21 26.62 -13.18 7.43
C GLU A 21 25.40 -12.26 7.31
N ALA A 22 25.54 -10.96 7.62
CA ALA A 22 24.46 -10.00 7.45
C ALA A 22 24.08 -9.83 5.96
N VAL A 23 25.09 -9.77 5.07
CA VAL A 23 24.87 -9.75 3.61
C VAL A 23 24.14 -11.01 3.15
N HIS A 24 24.55 -12.19 3.65
CA HIS A 24 23.91 -13.46 3.31
C HIS A 24 22.45 -13.49 3.77
N GLN A 25 22.15 -13.05 4.99
CA GLN A 25 20.78 -13.00 5.52
C GLN A 25 19.88 -12.01 4.73
N LEU A 26 20.44 -10.86 4.35
CA LEU A 26 19.73 -9.86 3.52
C LEU A 26 19.36 -10.45 2.16
N LEU A 27 20.32 -11.07 1.48
CA LEU A 27 20.05 -11.75 0.19
C LEU A 27 19.06 -12.89 0.36
N ARG A 28 19.16 -13.71 1.41
CA ARG A 28 18.23 -14.79 1.69
C ARG A 28 16.80 -14.29 1.82
N GLY A 29 16.57 -13.19 2.58
CA GLY A 29 15.24 -12.57 2.69
C GLY A 29 14.67 -12.19 1.32
N GLY A 30 15.49 -11.61 0.44
CA GLY A 30 15.09 -11.31 -0.94
C GLY A 30 14.73 -12.55 -1.76
N TYR A 31 15.57 -13.61 -1.70
CA TYR A 31 15.31 -14.89 -2.37
C TYR A 31 14.02 -15.53 -1.89
N ASP A 32 13.81 -15.60 -0.57
CA ASP A 32 12.62 -16.20 0.01
C ASP A 32 11.34 -15.51 -0.51
N LYS A 33 11.31 -14.18 -0.58
CA LYS A 33 10.15 -13.42 -1.09
C LYS A 33 9.96 -13.54 -2.60
N VAL A 34 11.04 -13.59 -3.38
CA VAL A 34 10.94 -13.79 -4.84
C VAL A 34 10.38 -15.17 -5.15
N TYR A 35 10.82 -16.23 -4.46
CA TYR A 35 10.30 -17.59 -4.67
C TYR A 35 8.86 -17.72 -4.17
N GLU A 36 8.49 -17.09 -3.05
CA GLU A 36 7.10 -17.01 -2.56
C GLU A 36 6.18 -16.36 -3.62
N ALA A 37 6.68 -15.33 -4.32
CA ALA A 37 5.95 -14.69 -5.42
C ALA A 37 5.81 -15.60 -6.66
N GLY A 38 6.58 -16.68 -6.77
CA GLY A 38 6.62 -17.56 -7.94
C GLY A 38 7.54 -17.04 -9.06
N ALA A 39 8.49 -16.17 -8.73
CA ALA A 39 9.49 -15.62 -9.64
C ALA A 39 10.88 -16.21 -9.38
N LEU A 40 11.83 -15.92 -10.24
CA LEU A 40 13.21 -16.38 -10.15
C LEU A 40 14.18 -15.19 -10.08
N ILE A 41 15.22 -15.30 -9.25
CA ILE A 41 16.36 -14.38 -9.28
C ILE A 41 17.33 -14.91 -10.37
N THR A 42 17.60 -14.07 -11.37
CA THR A 42 18.42 -14.42 -12.54
C THR A 42 19.76 -13.71 -12.56
N GLY A 43 20.06 -12.92 -11.53
CA GLY A 43 21.30 -12.18 -11.41
C GLY A 43 21.14 -10.93 -10.58
N GLY A 44 22.01 -9.96 -10.81
CA GLY A 44 21.98 -8.68 -10.11
C GLY A 44 23.33 -7.99 -10.15
N HIS A 45 23.46 -6.92 -9.39
CA HIS A 45 24.69 -6.16 -9.23
C HIS A 45 24.89 -5.70 -7.80
N SER A 46 26.13 -5.63 -7.36
CA SER A 46 26.50 -5.09 -6.06
C SER A 46 27.60 -4.05 -6.18
N ILE A 47 27.49 -3.01 -5.38
CA ILE A 47 28.49 -1.94 -5.27
C ILE A 47 28.80 -1.68 -3.79
N LEU A 48 29.92 -1.00 -3.53
CA LEU A 48 30.23 -0.45 -2.22
C LEU A 48 29.51 0.89 -2.02
N ASP A 49 28.97 1.11 -0.82
CA ASP A 49 28.31 2.35 -0.41
C ASP A 49 28.45 2.46 1.12
N ASP A 50 28.39 3.65 1.66
CA ASP A 50 28.49 3.89 3.11
C ASP A 50 27.27 3.38 3.89
N GLU A 51 26.13 3.28 3.21
CA GLU A 51 24.87 2.80 3.79
C GLU A 51 24.35 1.55 3.05
N PRO A 52 23.85 0.53 3.76
CA PRO A 52 23.24 -0.63 3.10
C PRO A 52 21.97 -0.22 2.35
N LYS A 53 21.90 -0.59 1.07
CA LYS A 53 20.74 -0.44 0.21
C LYS A 53 20.49 -1.78 -0.49
N TYR A 54 19.26 -2.24 -0.47
CA TYR A 54 18.86 -3.47 -1.14
C TYR A 54 17.51 -3.30 -1.85
N GLY A 55 17.42 -3.83 -3.03
CA GLY A 55 16.19 -3.81 -3.82
C GLY A 55 16.19 -4.86 -4.91
N LEU A 56 15.06 -4.95 -5.58
CA LEU A 56 14.84 -5.87 -6.69
C LEU A 56 14.35 -5.10 -7.92
N ALA A 57 15.00 -5.32 -9.06
CA ALA A 57 14.42 -4.96 -10.35
C ALA A 57 13.56 -6.14 -10.82
N VAL A 58 12.23 -5.96 -10.82
CA VAL A 58 11.27 -7.03 -11.10
C VAL A 58 10.72 -6.88 -12.51
N THR A 59 10.80 -7.96 -13.29
CA THR A 59 10.15 -8.09 -14.60
C THR A 59 8.99 -9.09 -14.48
N GLY A 60 7.81 -8.66 -14.92
CA GLY A 60 6.61 -9.49 -14.92
C GLY A 60 5.81 -9.30 -16.21
N PHE A 61 4.74 -10.09 -16.35
CA PHE A 61 3.87 -10.04 -17.52
C PHE A 61 2.42 -9.87 -17.11
N VAL A 62 1.67 -9.19 -17.96
CA VAL A 62 0.22 -9.07 -17.89
C VAL A 62 -0.33 -9.11 -19.30
N HIS A 63 -1.47 -9.75 -19.50
CA HIS A 63 -2.14 -9.71 -20.80
C HIS A 63 -2.63 -8.27 -21.06
N PRO A 64 -2.40 -7.68 -22.25
CA PRO A 64 -2.77 -6.30 -22.55
C PRO A 64 -4.23 -5.94 -22.19
N ASP A 65 -5.17 -6.85 -22.45
CA ASP A 65 -6.59 -6.65 -22.17
C ASP A 65 -6.97 -6.86 -20.68
N ARG A 66 -6.00 -7.21 -19.82
CA ARG A 66 -6.20 -7.48 -18.39
C ARG A 66 -5.36 -6.58 -17.49
N VAL A 67 -4.82 -5.51 -18.04
CA VAL A 67 -4.09 -4.51 -17.26
C VAL A 67 -5.10 -3.75 -16.40
N LEU A 68 -4.90 -3.78 -15.09
CA LEU A 68 -5.63 -2.92 -14.16
C LEU A 68 -4.81 -1.66 -13.91
N THR A 69 -5.33 -0.52 -14.37
CA THR A 69 -4.72 0.80 -14.16
C THR A 69 -5.23 1.39 -12.84
N ASN A 70 -4.58 2.44 -12.35
CA ASN A 70 -5.07 3.25 -11.25
C ASN A 70 -6.16 4.26 -11.68
N SER A 71 -6.57 4.20 -12.93
CA SER A 71 -7.66 5.00 -13.53
C SER A 71 -8.67 4.06 -14.18
N GLY A 72 -9.94 4.45 -14.23
CA GLY A 72 -11.01 3.62 -14.80
C GLY A 72 -12.07 3.21 -13.79
N ALA A 73 -11.97 3.68 -12.53
CA ALA A 73 -13.03 3.54 -11.53
C ALA A 73 -14.34 4.16 -12.05
N ARG A 74 -15.47 3.52 -11.72
CA ARG A 74 -16.79 3.90 -12.23
C ARG A 74 -17.74 4.25 -11.10
N THR A 75 -18.63 5.18 -11.35
CA THR A 75 -19.72 5.50 -10.42
C THR A 75 -20.47 4.25 -10.01
N GLY A 76 -20.59 4.03 -8.71
CA GLY A 76 -21.23 2.86 -8.12
C GLY A 76 -20.24 1.79 -7.65
N ASP A 77 -18.97 1.84 -8.07
CA ASP A 77 -17.96 0.90 -7.60
C ASP A 77 -17.80 0.96 -6.08
N VAL A 78 -17.51 -0.20 -5.49
CA VAL A 78 -17.17 -0.35 -4.08
C VAL A 78 -15.65 -0.33 -3.93
N LEU A 79 -15.16 0.42 -2.95
CA LEU A 79 -13.73 0.52 -2.65
C LEU A 79 -13.33 -0.53 -1.61
N LEU A 80 -12.37 -1.39 -1.99
CA LEU A 80 -11.79 -2.40 -1.10
C LEU A 80 -10.32 -2.09 -0.84
N LEU A 81 -9.87 -2.29 0.40
CA LEU A 81 -8.47 -2.16 0.83
C LEU A 81 -8.00 -3.45 1.52
N THR A 82 -6.75 -3.89 1.28
CA THR A 82 -6.29 -5.24 1.68
C THR A 82 -5.25 -5.28 2.78
N LYS A 83 -4.80 -4.15 3.29
CA LYS A 83 -3.93 -4.05 4.48
C LYS A 83 -4.33 -2.85 5.33
N PRO A 84 -4.05 -2.87 6.64
CA PRO A 84 -4.26 -1.70 7.51
C PRO A 84 -3.27 -0.57 7.18
N ILE A 85 -3.57 0.63 7.69
CA ILE A 85 -2.79 1.86 7.49
C ILE A 85 -2.02 2.22 8.77
N GLY A 86 -0.79 2.75 8.63
CA GLY A 86 0.00 3.26 9.76
C GLY A 86 1.47 2.84 9.75
N ILE A 87 1.96 2.13 8.72
CA ILE A 87 3.34 1.61 8.66
C ILE A 87 4.39 2.72 8.69
N GLY A 88 4.16 3.87 8.04
CA GLY A 88 5.11 4.98 8.05
C GLY A 88 5.30 5.58 9.44
N VAL A 89 4.22 5.69 10.21
CA VAL A 89 4.27 6.12 11.61
C VAL A 89 5.00 5.08 12.46
N LEU A 90 4.71 3.78 12.33
CA LEU A 90 5.42 2.73 13.07
C LEU A 90 6.93 2.72 12.78
N THR A 91 7.34 2.85 11.52
CA THR A 91 8.76 2.90 11.15
C THR A 91 9.45 4.18 11.67
N THR A 92 8.71 5.27 11.81
CA THR A 92 9.20 6.50 12.44
C THR A 92 9.38 6.30 13.95
N ALA A 93 8.41 5.68 14.63
CA ALA A 93 8.49 5.33 16.04
C ALA A 93 9.63 4.33 16.33
N GLN A 94 9.87 3.38 15.41
CA GLN A 94 11.01 2.47 15.52
C GLN A 94 12.36 3.21 15.49
N LYS A 95 12.51 4.20 14.60
CA LYS A 95 13.74 5.03 14.56
C LYS A 95 13.93 5.89 15.81
N ALA A 96 12.84 6.24 16.48
CA ALA A 96 12.83 6.95 17.76
C ALA A 96 12.95 6.01 18.97
N GLU A 97 13.12 4.70 18.77
CA GLU A 97 13.20 3.66 19.79
C GLU A 97 11.97 3.59 20.72
N MET A 98 10.81 4.02 20.21
CA MET A 98 9.54 4.08 20.94
C MET A 98 8.59 2.91 20.61
N LEU A 99 8.84 2.19 19.51
CA LEU A 99 7.95 1.12 19.02
C LEU A 99 8.05 -0.11 19.92
N SER A 100 6.89 -0.67 20.29
CA SER A 100 6.81 -1.93 21.04
C SER A 100 7.37 -3.12 20.24
N ALA A 101 7.66 -4.22 20.93
CA ALA A 101 8.10 -5.46 20.26
C ALA A 101 6.99 -6.04 19.38
N GLU A 102 5.74 -5.94 19.85
CA GLU A 102 4.53 -6.36 19.14
C GLU A 102 4.28 -5.49 17.90
N GLY A 103 4.40 -4.17 18.04
CA GLY A 103 4.29 -3.22 16.93
C GLY A 103 5.35 -3.45 15.85
N ARG A 104 6.58 -3.79 16.26
CA ARG A 104 7.66 -4.16 15.34
C ARG A 104 7.33 -5.44 14.58
N ALA A 105 6.91 -6.49 15.27
CA ALA A 105 6.56 -7.77 14.66
C ALA A 105 5.41 -7.59 13.65
N LEU A 106 4.37 -6.83 14.01
CA LEU A 106 3.26 -6.51 13.12
C LEU A 106 3.72 -5.72 11.88
N ALA A 107 4.56 -4.71 12.06
CA ALA A 107 5.09 -3.93 10.94
C ALA A 107 5.90 -4.80 9.96
N GLU A 108 6.78 -5.68 10.50
CA GLU A 108 7.57 -6.62 9.71
C GLU A 108 6.68 -7.62 8.96
N GLU A 109 5.65 -8.18 9.61
CA GLU A 109 4.68 -9.08 8.99
C GLU A 109 3.94 -8.38 7.83
N LEU A 110 3.39 -7.19 8.05
CA LEU A 110 2.64 -6.45 7.04
C LEU A 110 3.52 -6.05 5.85
N MET A 111 4.76 -5.60 6.10
CA MET A 111 5.71 -5.23 5.05
C MET A 111 6.21 -6.43 4.24
N THR A 112 6.35 -7.60 4.86
CA THR A 112 6.83 -8.82 4.19
C THR A 112 5.70 -9.64 3.56
N THR A 113 4.44 -9.39 3.89
CA THR A 113 3.30 -10.05 3.27
C THR A 113 3.10 -9.53 1.84
N LEU A 114 3.20 -10.45 0.86
CA LEU A 114 3.02 -10.12 -0.55
C LEU A 114 1.56 -9.80 -0.88
N ASN A 115 1.35 -8.86 -1.82
CA ASN A 115 0.01 -8.58 -2.38
C ASN A 115 -0.45 -9.66 -3.40
N LYS A 116 0.28 -10.78 -3.49
CA LYS A 116 0.00 -11.87 -4.45
C LYS A 116 -1.39 -12.47 -4.25
N SER A 117 -1.75 -12.84 -3.01
CA SER A 117 -3.07 -13.42 -2.73
C SER A 117 -4.20 -12.47 -3.07
N ALA A 118 -4.05 -11.17 -2.75
CA ALA A 118 -5.02 -10.14 -3.12
C ALA A 118 -5.14 -10.03 -4.65
N ARG A 119 -4.01 -10.02 -5.37
CA ARG A 119 -3.99 -10.00 -6.84
C ARG A 119 -4.64 -11.24 -7.44
N ASP A 120 -4.33 -12.44 -6.93
CA ASP A 120 -4.87 -13.70 -7.43
C ASP A 120 -6.39 -13.82 -7.20
N ALA A 121 -6.92 -13.20 -6.14
CA ALA A 121 -8.35 -13.06 -5.91
C ALA A 121 -8.97 -12.05 -6.88
N MET A 122 -8.46 -10.80 -6.92
CA MET A 122 -9.10 -9.71 -7.68
C MET A 122 -9.23 -9.98 -9.18
N VAL A 123 -8.30 -10.70 -9.80
CA VAL A 123 -8.33 -10.97 -11.27
C VAL A 123 -9.46 -11.90 -11.71
N LYS A 124 -10.22 -12.49 -10.77
CA LYS A 124 -11.39 -13.34 -11.02
C LYS A 124 -12.69 -12.53 -11.12
N TYR A 125 -12.66 -11.26 -10.73
CA TYR A 125 -13.82 -10.39 -10.59
C TYR A 125 -13.69 -9.14 -11.46
N ARG A 126 -14.78 -8.40 -11.62
CA ARG A 126 -14.78 -7.13 -12.35
C ARG A 126 -14.24 -6.01 -11.47
N VAL A 127 -12.92 -5.81 -11.55
CA VAL A 127 -12.22 -4.70 -10.93
C VAL A 127 -11.92 -3.67 -12.01
N HIS A 128 -12.38 -2.44 -11.85
CA HIS A 128 -12.27 -1.38 -12.85
C HIS A 128 -11.00 -0.55 -12.69
N ALA A 129 -10.52 -0.39 -11.45
CA ALA A 129 -9.25 0.27 -11.16
C ALA A 129 -8.58 -0.38 -9.95
N CYS A 130 -7.24 -0.37 -9.94
CA CYS A 130 -6.45 -0.89 -8.84
C CYS A 130 -5.14 -0.12 -8.73
N THR A 131 -4.72 0.18 -7.49
CA THR A 131 -3.37 0.66 -7.16
C THR A 131 -2.89 0.02 -5.87
N ASP A 132 -1.57 -0.08 -5.69
CA ASP A 132 -0.99 -0.33 -4.37
C ASP A 132 -0.92 0.99 -3.58
N VAL A 133 -1.18 0.91 -2.28
CA VAL A 133 -1.11 2.07 -1.39
C VAL A 133 0.28 2.13 -0.80
N THR A 134 1.12 3.04 -1.31
CA THR A 134 2.52 3.15 -0.94
C THR A 134 2.91 4.57 -0.53
N GLY A 135 3.89 5.18 -1.17
CA GLY A 135 4.53 6.41 -0.74
C GLY A 135 3.63 7.65 -0.61
N PHE A 136 2.54 7.73 -1.36
CA PHE A 136 1.59 8.85 -1.28
C PHE A 136 0.50 8.68 -0.22
N GLY A 137 0.50 7.55 0.51
CA GLY A 137 -0.55 7.24 1.48
C GLY A 137 -1.90 6.92 0.83
N LEU A 138 -2.88 6.56 1.65
CA LEU A 138 -4.20 6.20 1.13
C LEU A 138 -4.86 7.38 0.40
N LEU A 139 -4.82 8.60 0.98
CA LEU A 139 -5.45 9.77 0.37
C LEU A 139 -4.75 10.22 -0.90
N GLY A 140 -3.42 10.15 -0.99
CA GLY A 140 -2.70 10.49 -2.20
C GLY A 140 -3.04 9.55 -3.36
N HIS A 141 -3.00 8.22 -3.14
CA HIS A 141 -3.35 7.24 -4.17
C HIS A 141 -4.85 7.25 -4.51
N SER A 142 -5.73 7.50 -3.53
CA SER A 142 -7.15 7.72 -3.78
C SER A 142 -7.39 8.95 -4.66
N TYR A 143 -6.64 10.03 -4.42
CA TYR A 143 -6.74 11.25 -5.21
C TYR A 143 -6.29 11.03 -6.65
N GLU A 144 -5.17 10.32 -6.88
CA GLU A 144 -4.73 9.91 -8.22
C GLU A 144 -5.80 9.07 -8.94
N MET A 145 -6.38 8.07 -8.24
CA MET A 145 -7.45 7.23 -8.80
C MET A 145 -8.68 8.05 -9.17
N ALA A 146 -9.14 8.92 -8.28
CA ALA A 146 -10.30 9.77 -8.50
C ALA A 146 -10.08 10.75 -9.68
N GLN A 147 -8.90 11.36 -9.75
CA GLN A 147 -8.54 12.30 -10.80
C GLN A 147 -8.41 11.59 -12.16
N GLY A 148 -7.70 10.46 -12.21
CA GLY A 148 -7.49 9.69 -13.43
C GLY A 148 -8.77 9.02 -13.98
N SER A 149 -9.78 8.82 -13.12
CA SER A 149 -11.07 8.21 -13.48
C SER A 149 -12.19 9.24 -13.67
N ASP A 150 -11.94 10.52 -13.41
CA ASP A 150 -12.92 11.62 -13.40
C ASP A 150 -14.15 11.34 -12.51
N VAL A 151 -13.88 10.90 -11.27
CA VAL A 151 -14.91 10.53 -10.27
C VAL A 151 -14.64 11.21 -8.93
N GLU A 152 -15.56 11.02 -7.97
CA GLU A 152 -15.39 11.28 -6.54
C GLU A 152 -15.27 9.96 -5.79
N LEU A 153 -14.46 9.91 -4.73
CA LEU A 153 -14.41 8.79 -3.79
C LEU A 153 -14.94 9.25 -2.43
N GLU A 154 -15.93 8.54 -1.93
CA GLU A 154 -16.47 8.70 -0.59
C GLU A 154 -15.91 7.59 0.29
N LEU A 155 -15.08 7.97 1.29
CA LEU A 155 -14.36 7.04 2.16
C LEU A 155 -14.99 7.05 3.56
N GLU A 156 -15.38 5.88 4.05
CA GLU A 156 -15.89 5.64 5.40
C GLU A 156 -14.72 5.48 6.36
N VAL A 157 -14.33 6.54 7.07
CA VAL A 157 -13.12 6.59 7.90
C VAL A 157 -13.11 5.52 8.99
N ASP A 158 -14.27 5.22 9.57
CA ASP A 158 -14.40 4.20 10.62
C ASP A 158 -14.29 2.76 10.08
N ALA A 159 -14.45 2.57 8.77
CA ALA A 159 -14.23 1.29 8.11
C ALA A 159 -12.77 1.05 7.73
N ILE A 160 -11.91 2.07 7.80
CA ILE A 160 -10.49 1.95 7.51
C ILE A 160 -9.77 1.47 8.76
N HIS A 161 -9.17 0.29 8.69
CA HIS A 161 -8.39 -0.26 9.79
C HIS A 161 -7.07 0.50 9.94
N LEU A 162 -6.97 1.29 10.98
CA LEU A 162 -5.75 1.96 11.41
C LEU A 162 -5.04 1.07 12.45
N ILE A 163 -3.72 0.98 12.35
CA ILE A 163 -2.92 0.24 13.33
C ILE A 163 -3.01 1.00 14.66
N PRO A 164 -3.46 0.36 15.77
CA PRO A 164 -3.74 1.07 17.02
C PRO A 164 -2.55 1.87 17.55
N GLU A 165 -1.36 1.26 17.60
CA GLU A 165 -0.14 1.91 18.07
C GLU A 165 0.29 3.08 17.17
N ALA A 166 0.04 3.00 15.85
CA ALA A 166 0.25 4.12 14.93
C ALA A 166 -0.70 5.29 15.22
N LEU A 167 -1.95 5.01 15.61
CA LEU A 167 -2.90 6.05 16.00
C LEU A 167 -2.47 6.76 17.30
N GLU A 168 -1.92 6.03 18.26
CA GLU A 168 -1.36 6.60 19.48
C GLU A 168 -0.18 7.54 19.17
N PHE A 169 0.77 7.11 18.35
CA PHE A 169 1.89 7.93 17.93
C PHE A 169 1.47 9.15 17.11
N ALA A 170 0.48 9.01 16.22
CA ALA A 170 -0.07 10.14 15.47
C ALA A 170 -0.71 11.18 16.41
N ASN A 171 -1.44 10.75 17.45
CA ASN A 171 -1.96 11.65 18.49
C ASN A 171 -0.86 12.37 19.27
N MET A 172 0.31 11.78 19.40
CA MET A 172 1.48 12.42 20.02
C MET A 172 2.25 13.34 19.05
N GLY A 173 1.85 13.40 17.77
CA GLY A 173 2.53 14.17 16.73
C GLY A 173 3.80 13.51 16.19
N LEU A 174 4.02 12.23 16.46
CA LEU A 174 5.17 11.48 15.92
C LEU A 174 4.83 10.99 14.50
N LEU A 175 5.09 11.84 13.51
CA LEU A 175 4.68 11.65 12.13
C LEU A 175 5.89 11.72 11.18
N PRO A 176 5.92 10.89 10.11
CA PRO A 176 7.00 10.96 9.13
C PRO A 176 6.90 12.23 8.27
N ALA A 177 8.03 12.80 7.88
CA ALA A 177 8.08 13.96 6.99
C ALA A 177 7.35 13.73 5.64
N GLY A 178 7.25 12.48 5.21
CA GLY A 178 6.50 12.07 4.02
C GLY A 178 5.01 12.40 4.11
N MET A 179 4.41 12.24 5.28
CA MET A 179 3.00 12.55 5.51
C MET A 179 2.67 14.02 5.19
N TYR A 180 3.49 14.96 5.63
CA TYR A 180 3.28 16.40 5.35
C TYR A 180 3.36 16.70 3.85
N ARG A 181 4.28 16.06 3.12
CA ARG A 181 4.36 16.20 1.65
C ARG A 181 3.14 15.62 0.95
N ASN A 182 2.66 14.47 1.40
CA ASN A 182 1.46 13.83 0.87
C ASN A 182 0.21 14.68 1.11
N ARG A 183 0.11 15.26 2.31
CA ARG A 183 -0.96 16.21 2.63
C ARG A 183 -0.92 17.41 1.68
N ALA A 184 0.22 18.08 1.54
CA ALA A 184 0.37 19.22 0.65
C ALA A 184 0.03 18.89 -0.82
N PHE A 185 0.28 17.64 -1.26
CA PHE A 185 -0.07 17.17 -2.59
C PHE A 185 -1.58 17.03 -2.80
N ALA A 186 -2.32 16.44 -1.85
CA ALA A 186 -3.69 15.99 -2.09
C ALA A 186 -4.77 16.80 -1.32
N GLU A 187 -4.43 17.56 -0.26
CA GLU A 187 -5.42 18.25 0.61
C GLU A 187 -6.36 19.20 -0.13
N ALA A 188 -5.87 19.84 -1.20
CA ALA A 188 -6.70 20.70 -2.04
C ALA A 188 -7.89 19.92 -2.65
N GLY A 189 -7.76 18.63 -2.87
CA GLY A 189 -8.78 17.75 -3.43
C GLY A 189 -9.58 16.96 -2.39
N VAL A 190 -9.31 17.12 -1.08
CA VAL A 190 -9.93 16.36 0.01
C VAL A 190 -10.89 17.21 0.81
N ASP A 191 -12.09 16.71 1.05
CA ASP A 191 -13.03 17.18 2.06
C ASP A 191 -12.93 16.26 3.27
N ALA A 192 -12.28 16.74 4.33
CA ALA A 192 -12.02 15.95 5.52
C ALA A 192 -13.22 15.85 6.48
N GLY A 193 -14.31 16.60 6.24
CA GLY A 193 -15.49 16.65 7.10
C GLY A 193 -15.11 16.91 8.56
N GLU A 194 -15.64 16.10 9.46
CA GLU A 194 -15.36 16.16 10.92
C GLU A 194 -14.26 15.17 11.36
N THR A 195 -13.51 14.58 10.43
CA THR A 195 -12.47 13.60 10.73
C THR A 195 -11.37 14.22 11.59
N ALA A 196 -11.06 13.60 12.73
CA ALA A 196 -10.01 14.04 13.65
C ALA A 196 -8.64 14.11 12.94
N LEU A 197 -7.84 15.14 13.28
CA LEU A 197 -6.56 15.44 12.61
C LEU A 197 -5.61 14.23 12.60
N CYS A 198 -5.47 13.51 13.71
CA CYS A 198 -4.60 12.34 13.80
C CYS A 198 -5.03 11.19 12.87
N ARG A 199 -6.32 11.02 12.63
CA ARG A 199 -6.82 10.06 11.63
C ARG A 199 -6.51 10.54 10.21
N GLN A 200 -6.73 11.84 9.93
CA GLN A 200 -6.34 12.41 8.64
C GLN A 200 -4.85 12.21 8.37
N ASP A 201 -3.98 12.46 9.37
CA ASP A 201 -2.53 12.28 9.27
C ASP A 201 -2.18 10.83 8.89
N LEU A 202 -2.83 9.85 9.50
CA LEU A 202 -2.63 8.44 9.15
C LEU A 202 -3.10 8.10 7.73
N LEU A 203 -4.16 8.73 7.23
CA LEU A 203 -4.60 8.52 5.84
C LEU A 203 -3.63 9.13 4.81
N TYR A 204 -2.81 10.12 5.19
CA TYR A 204 -1.70 10.64 4.39
C TYR A 204 -0.36 9.94 4.66
N ASP A 205 -0.30 9.05 5.67
CA ASP A 205 0.92 8.35 6.08
C ASP A 205 1.49 7.51 4.92
N PRO A 206 2.77 7.69 4.53
CA PRO A 206 3.38 6.85 3.51
C PRO A 206 3.43 5.39 3.98
N GLN A 207 2.98 4.46 3.14
CA GLN A 207 3.01 3.04 3.43
C GLN A 207 4.21 2.37 2.76
N THR A 208 4.89 1.48 3.49
CA THR A 208 5.90 0.57 2.93
C THR A 208 5.23 -0.77 2.66
N ALA A 209 5.25 -1.23 1.41
CA ALA A 209 4.60 -2.47 0.97
C ALA A 209 3.12 -2.56 1.41
N GLY A 210 2.37 -1.46 1.27
CA GLY A 210 0.97 -1.39 1.64
C GLY A 210 0.05 -2.27 0.80
N GLY A 211 -1.24 -2.26 1.13
CA GLY A 211 -2.24 -3.09 0.48
C GLY A 211 -2.67 -2.56 -0.89
N LEU A 212 -3.55 -3.31 -1.54
CA LEU A 212 -4.20 -2.89 -2.78
C LEU A 212 -5.47 -2.10 -2.46
N LEU A 213 -5.65 -0.96 -3.12
CA LEU A 213 -6.90 -0.22 -3.22
C LEU A 213 -7.57 -0.59 -4.54
N MET A 214 -8.77 -1.14 -4.49
CA MET A 214 -9.51 -1.64 -5.64
C MET A 214 -10.85 -0.93 -5.76
N ALA A 215 -11.23 -0.51 -6.98
CA ALA A 215 -12.58 -0.09 -7.33
C ALA A 215 -13.27 -1.25 -8.04
N VAL A 216 -14.29 -1.83 -7.41
CA VAL A 216 -14.90 -3.11 -7.78
C VAL A 216 -16.35 -2.91 -8.19
N ASP A 217 -16.75 -3.52 -9.31
CA ASP A 217 -18.16 -3.56 -9.74
C ASP A 217 -19.07 -4.01 -8.58
N PRO A 218 -20.17 -3.30 -8.26
CA PRO A 218 -21.01 -3.60 -7.11
C PRO A 218 -21.60 -5.02 -7.13
N ALA A 219 -21.78 -5.63 -8.31
CA ALA A 219 -22.29 -6.99 -8.41
C ALA A 219 -21.26 -8.07 -7.99
N ASP A 220 -19.96 -7.74 -8.02
CA ASP A 220 -18.87 -8.65 -7.66
C ASP A 220 -18.23 -8.31 -6.29
N ALA A 221 -18.49 -7.09 -5.79
CA ALA A 221 -17.81 -6.56 -4.61
C ALA A 221 -17.94 -7.43 -3.36
N GLU A 222 -19.13 -7.95 -3.08
CA GLU A 222 -19.37 -8.81 -1.92
C GLU A 222 -18.66 -10.16 -2.04
N ALA A 223 -18.66 -10.75 -3.25
CA ALA A 223 -17.99 -12.02 -3.49
C ALA A 223 -16.46 -11.89 -3.37
N LEU A 224 -15.88 -10.85 -3.97
CA LEU A 224 -14.45 -10.56 -3.82
C LEU A 224 -14.08 -10.24 -2.37
N TYR A 225 -14.89 -9.43 -1.67
CA TYR A 225 -14.65 -9.10 -0.26
C TYR A 225 -14.55 -10.36 0.62
N ARG A 226 -15.49 -11.32 0.46
CA ARG A 226 -15.46 -12.58 1.19
C ARG A 226 -14.24 -13.43 0.85
N GLU A 227 -13.84 -13.48 -0.41
CA GLU A 227 -12.62 -14.20 -0.79
C GLU A 227 -11.37 -13.57 -0.18
N LEU A 228 -11.28 -12.23 -0.19
CA LEU A 228 -10.18 -11.49 0.42
C LEU A 228 -10.07 -11.74 1.94
N GLN A 229 -11.18 -11.83 2.68
CA GLN A 229 -11.17 -12.12 4.11
C GLN A 229 -10.43 -13.42 4.48
N GLY A 230 -10.38 -14.37 3.55
CA GLY A 230 -9.68 -15.66 3.74
C GLY A 230 -8.19 -15.65 3.36
N CYS A 231 -7.67 -14.58 2.73
CA CYS A 231 -6.34 -14.64 2.11
C CYS A 231 -5.48 -13.38 2.24
N VAL A 232 -5.99 -12.31 2.86
CA VAL A 232 -5.20 -11.08 3.08
C VAL A 232 -5.20 -10.67 4.56
N PRO A 233 -4.20 -9.87 5.02
CA PRO A 233 -4.10 -9.46 6.40
C PRO A 233 -5.33 -8.69 6.92
N SER A 234 -5.96 -7.89 6.04
CA SER A 234 -7.11 -7.07 6.41
C SER A 234 -7.93 -6.73 5.19
N ALA A 235 -9.03 -7.47 4.95
CA ALA A 235 -10.01 -7.10 3.94
C ALA A 235 -10.96 -6.03 4.51
N GLN A 236 -11.08 -4.90 3.83
CA GLN A 236 -11.86 -3.75 4.28
C GLN A 236 -12.69 -3.21 3.11
N ARG A 237 -13.97 -2.93 3.37
CA ARG A 237 -14.82 -2.18 2.46
C ARG A 237 -14.85 -0.74 2.96
N ILE A 238 -14.07 0.13 2.31
CA ILE A 238 -13.74 1.46 2.83
C ILE A 238 -14.54 2.60 2.18
N GLY A 239 -15.43 2.32 1.25
CA GLY A 239 -16.21 3.39 0.62
C GLY A 239 -16.77 3.03 -0.75
N VAL A 240 -17.16 4.06 -1.48
CA VAL A 240 -17.82 3.96 -2.78
C VAL A 240 -17.36 5.06 -3.74
N VAL A 241 -17.48 4.78 -5.04
CA VAL A 241 -17.19 5.73 -6.11
C VAL A 241 -18.49 6.47 -6.50
N LYS A 242 -18.40 7.80 -6.58
CA LYS A 242 -19.52 8.69 -6.97
C LYS A 242 -19.21 9.43 -8.26
N ALA A 243 -20.24 9.91 -8.92
CA ALA A 243 -20.07 10.79 -10.08
C ALA A 243 -19.42 12.11 -9.65
N TYR A 244 -18.45 12.60 -10.45
CA TYR A 244 -17.83 13.89 -10.18
C TYR A 244 -18.81 15.05 -10.36
N ARG A 245 -18.91 15.90 -9.35
CA ARG A 245 -19.84 17.05 -9.32
C ARG A 245 -19.12 18.39 -9.34
N GLY A 246 -17.78 18.36 -9.47
CA GLY A 246 -16.93 19.55 -9.42
C GLY A 246 -16.37 19.82 -8.02
N GLY A 247 -15.17 20.37 -7.95
CA GLY A 247 -14.50 20.73 -6.69
C GLY A 247 -13.65 19.61 -6.11
N LYS A 248 -13.95 19.20 -4.86
CA LYS A 248 -13.22 18.14 -4.18
C LYS A 248 -13.48 16.77 -4.80
N ARG A 249 -12.51 15.87 -4.72
CA ARG A 249 -12.61 14.51 -5.27
C ARG A 249 -12.64 13.42 -4.22
N ILE A 250 -12.18 13.70 -3.00
CA ILE A 250 -12.19 12.76 -1.89
C ILE A 250 -13.05 13.34 -0.77
N PHE A 251 -13.97 12.56 -0.25
CA PHE A 251 -14.85 12.93 0.85
C PHE A 251 -14.69 11.91 1.98
N LEU A 252 -14.23 12.36 3.14
CA LEU A 252 -14.17 11.55 4.37
C LEU A 252 -15.52 11.61 5.09
N ARG A 253 -16.06 10.43 5.47
CA ARG A 253 -17.35 10.27 6.14
C ARG A 253 -17.20 9.40 7.38
#